data_d1cb5e47476b536aae21fed6ead32919
#
_entry.id   d1cb5e47476b536aae21fed6ead32919
#
_cell.length_a   1.000
_cell.length_b   1.000
_cell.length_c   1.000
_cell.angle_alpha   90.00
_cell.angle_beta   90.00
_cell.angle_gamma   90.00
#
_symmetry.space_group_name_H-M   'P 1'
#
loop_
_entity.id
_entity.type
_entity.pdbx_description
1 polymer ?
#
loop_
_entity_poly.entity_id
_entity_poly.type
_entity_poly.pdbx_seq_one_letter_code
_entity_poly.pdbx_strand_id
1 'polypeptide(L)'
;MPSDWEVVPFEKIVDFQNGYAFKSKELLNEPSSDCYQVFKQGHIARGGGFIPDGTKSWYPKKLASKLERFVLKKGDILMAMTDMKDNVAILGNTAIMPIDNEYIVNQRVGHLRTNGYKRITYPFIYLLTNSTDFLIDLRSRANSGVQVNLSSAEIKASQTVLPSEKVNTAFSEITLPMFEAIISNQLENQRLAQLRDALLPKLMSGELDVSNIEL
;
A
#
# COMPACT_ATOMS: atom_id res chain seq x y z
N MET A 1 25.72 -17.23 -2.22
CA MET A 1 24.92 -16.72 -1.07
C MET A 1 25.76 -16.89 0.17
N PRO A 2 25.82 -15.89 1.09
CA PRO A 2 26.51 -16.05 2.37
C PRO A 2 25.94 -17.24 3.17
N SER A 3 26.77 -17.88 4.00
CA SER A 3 26.40 -19.10 4.71
C SER A 3 25.33 -18.91 5.80
N ASP A 4 25.16 -17.68 6.28
CA ASP A 4 24.19 -17.27 7.30
C ASP A 4 22.86 -16.71 6.71
N TRP A 5 22.72 -16.73 5.38
CA TRP A 5 21.50 -16.41 4.67
C TRP A 5 20.70 -17.66 4.35
N GLU A 6 19.38 -17.53 4.29
CA GLU A 6 18.47 -18.65 3.99
C GLU A 6 17.49 -18.32 2.88
N VAL A 7 16.99 -19.35 2.18
CA VAL A 7 15.87 -19.24 1.26
C VAL A 7 14.64 -19.74 1.99
N VAL A 8 13.61 -18.90 2.05
CA VAL A 8 12.39 -19.20 2.80
C VAL A 8 11.15 -18.87 1.99
N PRO A 9 10.01 -19.56 2.22
CA PRO A 9 8.75 -19.12 1.65
C PRO A 9 8.34 -17.77 2.22
N PHE A 10 7.72 -16.93 1.39
CA PHE A 10 7.36 -15.55 1.74
C PHE A 10 6.43 -15.46 2.97
N GLU A 11 5.54 -16.45 3.15
CA GLU A 11 4.67 -16.54 4.34
C GLU A 11 5.44 -16.65 5.68
N LYS A 12 6.73 -17.02 5.65
CA LYS A 12 7.55 -17.06 6.86
C LYS A 12 7.86 -15.69 7.43
N ILE A 13 7.82 -14.66 6.59
CA ILE A 13 8.22 -13.29 6.95
C ILE A 13 7.06 -12.27 6.98
N VAL A 14 5.88 -12.67 6.50
CA VAL A 14 4.69 -11.81 6.48
C VAL A 14 3.44 -12.56 6.92
N ASP A 15 2.56 -11.84 7.60
CA ASP A 15 1.17 -12.22 7.75
C ASP A 15 0.41 -11.71 6.53
N PHE A 16 -0.18 -12.61 5.75
CA PHE A 16 -0.89 -12.30 4.53
C PHE A 16 -2.38 -12.60 4.67
N GLN A 17 -3.21 -11.64 4.29
CA GLN A 17 -4.66 -11.84 4.14
C GLN A 17 -5.19 -11.13 2.87
N ASN A 18 -6.25 -11.68 2.28
CA ASN A 18 -7.01 -10.96 1.25
C ASN A 18 -7.87 -9.87 1.90
N GLY A 19 -8.11 -8.78 1.18
CA GLY A 19 -9.07 -7.78 1.61
C GLY A 19 -10.52 -8.30 1.59
N TYR A 20 -11.46 -7.46 2.03
CA TYR A 20 -12.87 -7.80 2.18
C TYR A 20 -13.65 -7.59 0.88
N ALA A 21 -14.61 -8.51 0.62
CA ALA A 21 -15.51 -8.44 -0.54
C ALA A 21 -16.73 -7.55 -0.22
N PHE A 22 -16.59 -6.25 -0.45
CA PHE A 22 -17.71 -5.32 -0.23
C PHE A 22 -18.83 -5.54 -1.24
N LYS A 23 -20.07 -5.49 -0.79
CA LYS A 23 -21.23 -5.44 -1.67
C LYS A 23 -21.39 -4.02 -2.20
N SER A 24 -21.59 -3.87 -3.51
CA SER A 24 -21.66 -2.56 -4.17
C SER A 24 -22.71 -1.61 -3.54
N LYS A 25 -23.84 -2.16 -3.06
CA LYS A 25 -24.90 -1.39 -2.39
C LYS A 25 -24.53 -0.83 -1.01
N GLU A 26 -23.44 -1.31 -0.42
CA GLU A 26 -22.94 -0.87 0.89
C GLU A 26 -21.87 0.23 0.75
N LEU A 27 -21.43 0.47 -0.48
CA LEU A 27 -20.42 1.46 -0.78
C LEU A 27 -21.06 2.82 -1.10
N LEU A 28 -20.42 3.88 -0.64
CA LEU A 28 -20.78 5.26 -0.93
C LEU A 28 -19.84 5.82 -2.00
N ASN A 29 -20.38 6.68 -2.87
CA ASN A 29 -19.63 7.36 -3.93
C ASN A 29 -19.01 8.69 -3.47
N GLU A 30 -19.47 9.20 -2.32
CA GLU A 30 -19.00 10.45 -1.73
C GLU A 30 -18.52 10.23 -0.29
N PRO A 31 -17.51 11.00 0.17
CA PRO A 31 -16.99 10.89 1.51
C PRO A 31 -18.01 11.34 2.55
N SER A 32 -18.00 10.70 3.70
CA SER A 32 -18.67 11.15 4.91
C SER A 32 -17.66 11.13 6.04
N SER A 33 -17.83 11.99 7.04
CA SER A 33 -16.92 12.11 8.18
C SER A 33 -16.74 10.82 8.99
N ASP A 34 -17.68 9.88 8.87
CA ASP A 34 -17.67 8.60 9.59
C ASP A 34 -17.55 7.40 8.64
N CYS A 35 -16.64 7.50 7.68
CA CYS A 35 -16.37 6.44 6.70
C CYS A 35 -14.88 6.12 6.60
N TYR A 36 -14.59 4.87 6.24
CA TYR A 36 -13.28 4.47 5.70
C TYR A 36 -13.28 4.67 4.19
N GLN A 37 -12.19 5.15 3.62
CA GLN A 37 -11.96 5.03 2.19
C GLN A 37 -11.60 3.58 1.85
N VAL A 38 -12.19 3.03 0.79
CA VAL A 38 -11.92 1.65 0.38
C VAL A 38 -10.66 1.61 -0.45
N PHE A 39 -9.61 1.00 0.09
CA PHE A 39 -8.35 0.79 -0.63
C PHE A 39 -8.54 -0.25 -1.74
N LYS A 40 -8.38 0.17 -2.98
CA LYS A 40 -8.49 -0.66 -4.18
C LYS A 40 -7.17 -0.61 -4.96
N GLN A 41 -7.02 -1.45 -5.97
CA GLN A 41 -5.82 -1.51 -6.82
C GLN A 41 -5.41 -0.16 -7.43
N GLY A 42 -6.38 0.74 -7.73
CA GLY A 42 -6.10 2.08 -8.23
C GLY A 42 -5.32 2.98 -7.25
N HIS A 43 -5.14 2.54 -6.00
CA HIS A 43 -4.28 3.21 -5.02
C HIS A 43 -2.82 2.70 -5.06
N ILE A 44 -2.50 1.77 -5.96
CA ILE A 44 -1.14 1.22 -6.13
C ILE A 44 -0.57 1.72 -7.45
N ALA A 45 0.56 2.40 -7.37
CA ALA A 45 1.27 2.90 -8.55
C ALA A 45 1.97 1.76 -9.30
N ARG A 46 2.13 1.95 -10.61
CA ARG A 46 3.01 1.11 -11.43
C ARG A 46 4.46 1.28 -10.93
N GLY A 47 5.11 0.15 -10.67
CA GLY A 47 6.45 0.14 -10.07
C GLY A 47 6.47 0.29 -8.55
N GLY A 48 5.30 0.35 -7.91
CA GLY A 48 5.14 0.50 -6.46
C GLY A 48 4.82 1.93 -6.03
N GLY A 49 4.23 2.05 -4.85
CA GLY A 49 3.88 3.33 -4.23
C GLY A 49 2.38 3.55 -4.06
N PHE A 50 2.04 4.46 -3.15
CA PHE A 50 0.67 4.81 -2.80
C PHE A 50 0.17 6.00 -3.62
N ILE A 51 -1.02 5.87 -4.22
CA ILE A 51 -1.75 6.92 -4.94
C ILE A 51 -2.99 7.28 -4.11
N PRO A 52 -3.03 8.45 -3.45
CA PRO A 52 -4.16 8.83 -2.60
C PRO A 52 -5.46 9.09 -3.39
N ASP A 53 -5.35 9.63 -4.60
CA ASP A 53 -6.47 9.93 -5.50
C ASP A 53 -6.88 8.75 -6.39
N GLY A 54 -6.63 7.52 -5.92
CA GLY A 54 -7.09 6.30 -6.57
C GLY A 54 -8.61 6.21 -6.67
N THR A 55 -9.15 5.01 -6.82
CA THR A 55 -10.61 4.82 -6.97
C THR A 55 -11.37 5.31 -5.73
N LYS A 56 -12.21 6.34 -5.89
CA LYS A 56 -13.01 6.93 -4.82
C LYS A 56 -14.21 6.03 -4.48
N SER A 57 -14.24 5.52 -3.27
CA SER A 57 -15.33 4.70 -2.72
C SER A 57 -15.18 4.62 -1.22
N TRP A 58 -16.26 4.70 -0.48
CA TRP A 58 -16.23 4.78 0.98
C TRP A 58 -17.14 3.74 1.62
N TYR A 59 -16.80 3.31 2.83
CA TYR A 59 -17.54 2.33 3.63
C TYR A 59 -17.83 2.89 5.02
N PRO A 60 -19.10 2.94 5.49
CA PRO A 60 -19.45 3.48 6.78
C PRO A 60 -18.78 2.75 7.95
N LYS A 61 -18.12 3.47 8.85
CA LYS A 61 -17.44 2.90 10.03
C LYS A 61 -18.37 2.09 10.91
N LYS A 62 -19.64 2.53 11.04
CA LYS A 62 -20.67 1.81 11.80
C LYS A 62 -20.96 0.39 11.30
N LEU A 63 -20.69 0.09 10.03
CA LEU A 63 -20.87 -1.24 9.45
C LEU A 63 -19.59 -2.08 9.57
N ALA A 64 -18.48 -1.48 9.97
CA ALA A 64 -17.16 -2.12 10.01
C ALA A 64 -16.82 -2.82 11.34
N SER A 65 -17.72 -2.88 12.32
CA SER A 65 -17.46 -3.42 13.66
C SER A 65 -16.92 -4.87 13.69
N LYS A 66 -17.21 -5.65 12.65
CA LYS A 66 -16.67 -7.02 12.47
C LYS A 66 -15.54 -7.09 11.44
N LEU A 67 -15.10 -5.95 10.93
CA LEU A 67 -14.13 -5.83 9.84
C LEU A 67 -12.81 -5.19 10.29
N GLU A 68 -12.57 -5.05 11.59
CA GLU A 68 -11.38 -4.40 12.16
C GLU A 68 -10.06 -4.93 11.59
N ARG A 69 -9.99 -6.24 11.30
CA ARG A 69 -8.80 -6.86 10.70
C ARG A 69 -8.47 -6.34 9.30
N PHE A 70 -9.45 -5.75 8.60
CA PHE A 70 -9.30 -5.19 7.25
C PHE A 70 -9.03 -3.68 7.27
N VAL A 71 -9.11 -3.04 8.44
CA VAL A 71 -8.73 -1.63 8.61
C VAL A 71 -7.22 -1.52 8.55
N LEU A 72 -6.74 -0.62 7.70
CA LEU A 72 -5.33 -0.45 7.42
C LEU A 72 -4.65 0.43 8.46
N LYS A 73 -3.39 0.09 8.74
CA LYS A 73 -2.51 0.82 9.64
C LYS A 73 -1.27 1.31 8.89
N LYS A 74 -0.68 2.36 9.40
CA LYS A 74 0.62 2.85 8.90
C LYS A 74 1.64 1.72 8.87
N GLY A 75 2.36 1.60 7.74
CA GLY A 75 3.33 0.54 7.52
C GLY A 75 2.74 -0.77 6.95
N ASP A 76 1.40 -0.91 6.85
CA ASP A 76 0.82 -2.03 6.12
C ASP A 76 1.22 -1.99 4.65
N ILE A 77 1.53 -3.15 4.08
CA ILE A 77 1.89 -3.30 2.67
C ILE A 77 0.69 -3.86 1.90
N LEU A 78 0.32 -3.20 0.82
CA LEU A 78 -0.84 -3.53 0.00
C LEU A 78 -0.40 -3.98 -1.39
N MET A 79 -0.72 -5.20 -1.79
CA MET A 79 -0.30 -5.82 -3.06
C MET A 79 -1.45 -5.90 -4.04
N ALA A 80 -1.23 -5.49 -5.28
CA ALA A 80 -2.18 -5.70 -6.38
C ALA A 80 -2.21 -7.18 -6.78
N MET A 81 -3.37 -7.83 -6.60
CA MET A 81 -3.52 -9.27 -6.86
C MET A 81 -4.12 -9.58 -8.23
N THR A 82 -4.62 -8.59 -8.95
CA THR A 82 -5.25 -8.79 -10.27
C THR A 82 -4.79 -7.71 -11.24
N ASP A 83 -4.75 -8.06 -12.52
CA ASP A 83 -4.48 -7.10 -13.60
C ASP A 83 -5.12 -7.58 -14.91
N MET A 84 -5.12 -6.72 -15.95
CA MET A 84 -5.60 -7.09 -17.28
C MET A 84 -4.50 -7.87 -18.02
N LYS A 85 -4.89 -8.93 -18.75
CA LYS A 85 -3.95 -9.79 -19.49
C LYS A 85 -3.08 -9.02 -20.47
N ASP A 86 -3.65 -8.07 -21.18
CA ASP A 86 -2.97 -7.33 -22.26
C ASP A 86 -2.03 -6.24 -21.75
N ASN A 87 -2.11 -5.89 -20.44
CA ASN A 87 -1.26 -4.89 -19.83
C ASN A 87 -1.03 -5.22 -18.36
N VAL A 88 -0.15 -6.20 -18.12
CA VAL A 88 0.23 -6.60 -16.76
C VAL A 88 1.15 -5.53 -16.17
N ALA A 89 0.57 -4.40 -15.75
CA ALA A 89 1.31 -3.22 -15.33
C ALA A 89 1.58 -3.19 -13.82
N ILE A 90 0.56 -3.54 -13.01
CA ILE A 90 0.60 -3.39 -11.55
C ILE A 90 0.58 -4.71 -10.78
N LEU A 91 0.36 -5.86 -11.45
CA LEU A 91 0.29 -7.16 -10.78
C LEU A 91 1.51 -7.43 -9.90
N GLY A 92 1.27 -7.68 -8.62
CA GLY A 92 2.32 -7.90 -7.62
C GLY A 92 2.98 -6.63 -7.08
N ASN A 93 2.78 -5.46 -7.73
CA ASN A 93 3.29 -4.21 -7.18
C ASN A 93 2.62 -3.90 -5.83
N THR A 94 3.37 -3.23 -4.96
CA THR A 94 2.91 -2.92 -3.61
C THR A 94 2.98 -1.43 -3.29
N ALA A 95 2.14 -1.02 -2.34
CA ALA A 95 2.15 0.29 -1.73
C ALA A 95 2.27 0.17 -0.21
N ILE A 96 2.83 1.19 0.45
CA ILE A 96 2.85 1.32 1.91
C ILE A 96 1.69 2.21 2.31
N MET A 97 0.90 1.81 3.31
CA MET A 97 -0.10 2.66 3.91
C MET A 97 0.57 3.75 4.75
N PRO A 98 0.35 5.04 4.43
CA PRO A 98 1.02 6.13 5.14
C PRO A 98 0.35 6.54 6.46
N ILE A 99 -0.93 6.18 6.67
CA ILE A 99 -1.77 6.66 7.77
C ILE A 99 -2.55 5.53 8.43
N ASP A 100 -2.97 5.74 9.69
CA ASP A 100 -3.75 4.79 10.47
C ASP A 100 -5.25 5.04 10.32
N ASN A 101 -6.04 3.94 10.25
CA ASN A 101 -7.49 3.94 10.47
C ASN A 101 -8.33 4.84 9.53
N GLU A 102 -7.81 5.17 8.35
CA GLU A 102 -8.52 5.93 7.33
C GLU A 102 -8.99 5.05 6.16
N TYR A 103 -8.37 3.89 5.99
CA TYR A 103 -8.63 2.98 4.88
C TYR A 103 -9.05 1.59 5.35
N ILE A 104 -9.89 0.94 4.52
CA ILE A 104 -10.28 -0.46 4.65
C ILE A 104 -10.02 -1.20 3.32
N VAL A 105 -9.41 -2.39 3.38
CA VAL A 105 -8.86 -3.06 2.18
C VAL A 105 -9.91 -3.89 1.43
N ASN A 106 -9.94 -3.74 0.09
CA ASN A 106 -10.81 -4.49 -0.83
C ASN A 106 -10.21 -5.85 -1.22
N GLN A 107 -11.06 -6.83 -1.52
CA GLN A 107 -10.75 -8.24 -1.82
C GLN A 107 -9.68 -8.50 -2.90
N ARG A 108 -9.46 -7.56 -3.84
CA ARG A 108 -8.46 -7.68 -4.93
C ARG A 108 -7.10 -7.11 -4.54
N VAL A 109 -6.94 -6.79 -3.28
CA VAL A 109 -5.69 -6.29 -2.71
C VAL A 109 -5.25 -7.25 -1.62
N GLY A 110 -4.04 -7.75 -1.73
CA GLY A 110 -3.37 -8.50 -0.67
C GLY A 110 -2.91 -7.53 0.42
N HIS A 111 -3.20 -7.85 1.66
CA HIS A 111 -2.78 -7.09 2.83
C HIS A 111 -1.67 -7.87 3.53
N LEU A 112 -0.51 -7.27 3.65
CA LEU A 112 0.70 -7.86 4.21
C LEU A 112 1.16 -7.04 5.41
N ARG A 113 1.48 -7.74 6.50
CA ARG A 113 2.18 -7.20 7.67
C ARG A 113 3.42 -8.01 7.93
N THR A 114 4.52 -7.36 8.28
CA THR A 114 5.68 -8.12 8.78
C THR A 114 5.32 -8.77 10.12
N ASN A 115 5.69 -10.05 10.27
CA ASN A 115 5.52 -10.77 11.53
C ASN A 115 6.74 -10.67 12.45
N GLY A 116 7.73 -9.83 12.06
CA GLY A 116 8.94 -9.60 12.84
C GLY A 116 9.98 -10.71 12.78
N TYR A 117 9.80 -11.73 11.96
CA TYR A 117 10.79 -12.80 11.80
C TYR A 117 12.16 -12.22 11.42
N LYS A 118 13.21 -12.62 12.14
CA LYS A 118 14.58 -12.08 12.01
C LYS A 118 14.64 -10.55 11.93
N ARG A 119 13.79 -9.85 12.68
CA ARG A 119 13.71 -8.40 12.77
C ARG A 119 13.48 -7.68 11.43
N ILE A 120 12.81 -8.36 10.49
CA ILE A 120 12.38 -7.74 9.23
C ILE A 120 11.33 -6.68 9.53
N THR A 121 11.49 -5.52 8.86
CA THR A 121 10.58 -4.39 8.96
C THR A 121 9.88 -4.14 7.62
N TYR A 122 8.83 -3.30 7.62
CA TYR A 122 8.04 -3.03 6.41
C TYR A 122 8.85 -2.47 5.21
N PRO A 123 9.94 -1.67 5.39
CA PRO A 123 10.77 -1.26 4.26
C PRO A 123 11.39 -2.44 3.50
N PHE A 124 11.85 -3.47 4.23
CA PHE A 124 12.39 -4.68 3.59
C PHE A 124 11.31 -5.36 2.72
N ILE A 125 10.12 -5.58 3.28
CA ILE A 125 9.01 -6.21 2.54
C ILE A 125 8.64 -5.38 1.31
N TYR A 126 8.53 -4.07 1.45
CA TYR A 126 8.20 -3.17 0.34
C TYR A 126 9.23 -3.21 -0.78
N LEU A 127 10.52 -3.13 -0.45
CA LEU A 127 11.60 -3.17 -1.44
C LEU A 127 11.69 -4.56 -2.10
N LEU A 128 11.57 -5.62 -1.32
CA LEU A 128 11.53 -7.00 -1.83
C LEU A 128 10.40 -7.19 -2.83
N THR A 129 9.16 -6.84 -2.46
CA THR A 129 7.97 -7.08 -3.29
C THR A 129 7.91 -6.24 -4.56
N ASN A 130 8.61 -5.09 -4.60
CA ASN A 130 8.75 -4.27 -5.80
C ASN A 130 10.06 -4.52 -6.55
N SER A 131 10.91 -5.47 -6.10
CA SER A 131 12.11 -5.84 -6.83
C SER A 131 11.79 -6.57 -8.13
N THR A 132 12.63 -6.38 -9.14
CA THR A 132 12.43 -7.00 -10.46
C THR A 132 12.35 -8.51 -10.38
N ASP A 133 13.25 -9.14 -9.62
CA ASP A 133 13.33 -10.61 -9.53
C ASP A 133 12.10 -11.20 -8.85
N PHE A 134 11.64 -10.61 -7.75
CA PHE A 134 10.43 -11.03 -7.06
C PHE A 134 9.18 -10.88 -7.94
N LEU A 135 9.06 -9.76 -8.66
CA LEU A 135 7.94 -9.51 -9.56
C LEU A 135 7.93 -10.48 -10.75
N ILE A 136 9.09 -10.80 -11.32
CA ILE A 136 9.19 -11.79 -12.42
C ILE A 136 8.76 -13.17 -11.92
N ASP A 137 9.29 -13.65 -10.80
CA ASP A 137 8.89 -14.94 -10.22
C ASP A 137 7.39 -14.96 -9.92
N LEU A 138 6.88 -13.95 -9.23
CA LEU A 138 5.47 -13.88 -8.83
C LEU A 138 4.53 -13.85 -10.05
N ARG A 139 4.85 -13.05 -11.08
CA ARG A 139 4.04 -12.96 -12.31
C ARG A 139 4.05 -14.24 -13.13
N SER A 140 5.14 -15.01 -13.09
CA SER A 140 5.24 -16.31 -13.76
C SER A 140 4.26 -17.35 -13.18
N ARG A 141 3.84 -17.17 -11.93
CA ARG A 141 2.89 -18.06 -11.22
C ARG A 141 1.43 -17.65 -11.40
N ALA A 142 1.17 -16.52 -12.03
CA ALA A 142 -0.18 -16.00 -12.17
C ALA A 142 -1.01 -16.79 -13.20
N ASN A 143 -2.29 -17.02 -12.92
CA ASN A 143 -3.21 -17.67 -13.84
C ASN A 143 -3.47 -16.77 -15.07
N SER A 144 -3.33 -17.34 -16.26
CA SER A 144 -3.46 -16.65 -17.55
C SER A 144 -4.89 -16.73 -18.13
N GLY A 145 -5.85 -16.07 -17.47
CA GLY A 145 -7.21 -15.86 -18.03
C GLY A 145 -7.31 -14.52 -18.77
N VAL A 146 -8.54 -14.08 -19.08
CA VAL A 146 -8.83 -12.71 -19.56
C VAL A 146 -8.37 -11.67 -18.52
N GLN A 147 -8.46 -12.02 -17.27
CA GLN A 147 -7.89 -11.31 -16.14
C GLN A 147 -6.79 -12.17 -15.51
N VAL A 148 -5.61 -11.61 -15.33
CA VAL A 148 -4.50 -12.29 -14.65
C VAL A 148 -4.66 -12.10 -13.14
N ASN A 149 -4.60 -13.21 -12.38
CA ASN A 149 -4.82 -13.22 -10.94
C ASN A 149 -3.68 -13.97 -10.23
N LEU A 150 -3.23 -13.41 -9.12
CA LEU A 150 -2.37 -14.07 -8.16
C LEU A 150 -3.22 -14.70 -7.06
N SER A 151 -3.03 -15.99 -6.81
CA SER A 151 -3.65 -16.64 -5.66
C SER A 151 -2.85 -16.34 -4.38
N SER A 152 -3.54 -16.33 -3.24
CA SER A 152 -2.88 -16.19 -1.94
C SER A 152 -1.86 -17.31 -1.68
N ALA A 153 -2.13 -18.52 -2.19
CA ALA A 153 -1.24 -19.66 -2.04
C ALA A 153 0.08 -19.44 -2.80
N GLU A 154 0.00 -18.96 -4.06
CA GLU A 154 1.18 -18.66 -4.86
C GLU A 154 2.02 -17.52 -4.27
N ILE A 155 1.39 -16.47 -3.75
CA ILE A 155 2.09 -15.37 -3.08
C ILE A 155 2.83 -15.90 -1.85
N LYS A 156 2.17 -16.68 -1.00
CA LYS A 156 2.74 -17.25 0.22
C LYS A 156 3.89 -18.21 -0.05
N ALA A 157 3.78 -19.01 -1.11
CA ALA A 157 4.77 -20.00 -1.50
C ALA A 157 5.97 -19.45 -2.27
N SER A 158 5.92 -18.17 -2.71
CA SER A 158 7.06 -17.56 -3.42
C SER A 158 8.30 -17.58 -2.53
N GLN A 159 9.47 -17.86 -3.14
CA GLN A 159 10.70 -17.99 -2.39
C GLN A 159 11.42 -16.64 -2.31
N THR A 160 11.99 -16.37 -1.15
CA THR A 160 12.80 -15.16 -0.94
C THR A 160 14.10 -15.48 -0.23
N VAL A 161 15.14 -14.75 -0.58
CA VAL A 161 16.44 -14.81 0.10
C VAL A 161 16.35 -13.90 1.33
N LEU A 162 16.63 -14.49 2.48
CA LEU A 162 16.56 -13.82 3.76
C LEU A 162 17.96 -13.67 4.37
N PRO A 163 18.44 -12.44 4.59
CA PRO A 163 19.67 -12.18 5.30
C PRO A 163 19.62 -12.62 6.77
N SER A 164 20.81 -12.70 7.40
CA SER A 164 20.90 -12.95 8.83
C SER A 164 20.23 -11.82 9.64
N GLU A 165 19.81 -12.12 10.87
CA GLU A 165 19.16 -11.14 11.75
C GLU A 165 20.02 -9.89 11.97
N LYS A 166 21.35 -10.07 12.08
CA LYS A 166 22.30 -8.95 12.21
C LYS A 166 22.23 -7.99 11.01
N VAL A 167 22.19 -8.54 9.80
CA VAL A 167 22.12 -7.73 8.56
C VAL A 167 20.74 -7.06 8.48
N ASN A 168 19.66 -7.76 8.80
CA ASN A 168 18.31 -7.19 8.81
C ASN A 168 18.17 -6.06 9.84
N THR A 169 18.79 -6.20 11.02
CA THR A 169 18.79 -5.15 12.04
C THR A 169 19.48 -3.89 11.51
N ALA A 170 20.71 -4.03 10.99
CA ALA A 170 21.47 -2.90 10.43
C ALA A 170 20.72 -2.24 9.25
N PHE A 171 20.11 -3.05 8.37
CA PHE A 171 19.28 -2.55 7.28
C PHE A 171 18.07 -1.77 7.79
N SER A 172 17.39 -2.27 8.81
CA SER A 172 16.23 -1.62 9.41
C SER A 172 16.56 -0.30 10.10
N GLU A 173 17.70 -0.23 10.80
CA GLU A 173 18.18 1.00 11.44
C GLU A 173 18.43 2.14 10.43
N ILE A 174 18.86 1.80 9.22
CA ILE A 174 19.07 2.77 8.14
C ILE A 174 17.76 3.09 7.42
N THR A 175 16.97 2.09 7.09
CA THR A 175 15.83 2.27 6.18
C THR A 175 14.56 2.78 6.86
N LEU A 176 14.30 2.42 8.13
CA LEU A 176 13.11 2.90 8.83
C LEU A 176 13.02 4.42 8.87
N PRO A 177 14.05 5.18 9.33
CA PRO A 177 13.97 6.64 9.35
C PRO A 177 13.85 7.24 7.95
N MET A 178 14.45 6.62 6.91
CA MET A 178 14.28 7.07 5.54
C MET A 178 12.83 6.93 5.05
N PHE A 179 12.20 5.78 5.31
CA PHE A 179 10.81 5.55 4.91
C PHE A 179 9.83 6.40 5.73
N GLU A 180 10.10 6.63 7.02
CA GLU A 180 9.31 7.57 7.82
C GLU A 180 9.38 8.99 7.26
N ALA A 181 10.55 9.45 6.84
CA ALA A 181 10.71 10.75 6.18
C ALA A 181 9.99 10.81 4.83
N ILE A 182 10.07 9.75 4.01
CA ILE A 182 9.34 9.66 2.72
C ILE A 182 7.83 9.76 2.97
N ILE A 183 7.29 9.00 3.92
CA ILE A 183 5.86 9.01 4.26
C ILE A 183 5.45 10.40 4.75
N SER A 184 6.22 11.02 5.66
CA SER A 184 5.94 12.36 6.16
C SER A 184 5.91 13.40 5.03
N ASN A 185 6.90 13.37 4.15
CA ASN A 185 6.97 14.28 3.00
C ASN A 185 5.81 14.07 2.01
N GLN A 186 5.38 12.82 1.80
CA GLN A 186 4.22 12.53 0.95
C GLN A 186 2.93 13.12 1.52
N LEU A 187 2.71 12.97 2.83
CA LEU A 187 1.54 13.55 3.51
C LEU A 187 1.56 15.07 3.48
N GLU A 188 2.72 15.68 3.71
CA GLU A 188 2.87 17.13 3.65
C GLU A 188 2.64 17.66 2.23
N ASN A 189 3.17 16.99 1.21
CA ASN A 189 2.91 17.34 -0.19
C ASN A 189 1.41 17.29 -0.54
N GLN A 190 0.67 16.30 -0.03
CA GLN A 190 -0.78 16.23 -0.21
C GLN A 190 -1.49 17.40 0.45
N ARG A 191 -1.11 17.73 1.69
CA ARG A 191 -1.66 18.87 2.42
C ARG A 191 -1.38 20.19 1.71
N LEU A 192 -0.15 20.39 1.25
CA LEU A 192 0.24 21.60 0.50
C LEU A 192 -0.51 21.72 -0.83
N ALA A 193 -0.72 20.61 -1.53
CA ALA A 193 -1.52 20.59 -2.77
C ALA A 193 -2.98 20.97 -2.48
N GLN A 194 -3.60 20.42 -1.44
CA GLN A 194 -4.97 20.78 -1.03
C GLN A 194 -5.07 22.26 -0.64
N LEU A 195 -4.09 22.77 0.10
CA LEU A 195 -4.04 24.18 0.50
C LEU A 195 -3.90 25.08 -0.72
N ARG A 196 -2.99 24.77 -1.65
CA ARG A 196 -2.84 25.51 -2.91
C ARG A 196 -4.16 25.55 -3.69
N ASP A 197 -4.81 24.39 -3.86
CA ASP A 197 -6.03 24.27 -4.65
C ASP A 197 -7.22 24.98 -4.00
N ALA A 198 -7.22 25.10 -2.68
CA ALA A 198 -8.22 25.87 -1.94
C ALA A 198 -7.98 27.39 -1.99
N LEU A 199 -6.72 27.83 -1.95
CA LEU A 199 -6.36 29.26 -1.88
C LEU A 199 -6.24 29.91 -3.27
N LEU A 200 -5.74 29.20 -4.28
CA LEU A 200 -5.47 29.78 -5.61
C LEU A 200 -6.72 30.41 -6.25
N PRO A 201 -7.92 29.79 -6.27
CA PRO A 201 -9.12 30.42 -6.80
C PRO A 201 -9.51 31.71 -6.05
N LYS A 202 -9.33 31.75 -4.74
CA LYS A 202 -9.64 32.90 -3.89
C LYS A 202 -8.70 34.08 -4.12
N LEU A 203 -7.42 33.77 -4.33
CA LEU A 203 -6.42 34.77 -4.72
C LEU A 203 -6.72 35.35 -6.12
N MET A 204 -7.05 34.48 -7.08
CA MET A 204 -7.35 34.90 -8.45
C MET A 204 -8.66 35.70 -8.56
N SER A 205 -9.64 35.44 -7.70
CA SER A 205 -10.92 36.21 -7.64
C SER A 205 -10.80 37.50 -6.85
N GLY A 206 -9.69 37.75 -6.15
CA GLY A 206 -9.55 38.92 -5.25
C GLY A 206 -10.31 38.78 -3.91
N GLU A 207 -10.86 37.60 -3.63
CA GLU A 207 -11.50 37.29 -2.32
C GLU A 207 -10.47 37.31 -1.17
N LEU A 208 -9.21 36.91 -1.47
CA LEU A 208 -8.07 37.01 -0.57
C LEU A 208 -7.15 38.14 -1.02
N ASP A 209 -7.05 39.21 -0.22
CA ASP A 209 -6.09 40.29 -0.41
C ASP A 209 -4.79 39.97 0.31
N VAL A 210 -3.70 39.88 -0.42
CA VAL A 210 -2.34 39.59 0.09
C VAL A 210 -1.42 40.83 0.07
N SER A 211 -1.94 42.02 -0.24
CA SER A 211 -1.15 43.25 -0.37
C SER A 211 -0.40 43.63 0.92
N ASN A 212 -0.84 43.14 2.06
CA ASN A 212 -0.25 43.46 3.39
C ASN A 212 0.59 42.30 3.97
N ILE A 213 0.90 41.25 3.21
CA ILE A 213 1.78 40.17 3.65
C ILE A 213 3.22 40.55 3.39
N GLU A 214 3.97 40.77 4.44
CA GLU A 214 5.44 40.89 4.36
C GLU A 214 6.05 39.50 4.10
N LEU A 215 6.90 39.39 3.06
CA LEU A 215 7.61 38.16 2.64
C LEU A 215 8.96 38.08 3.33
#